data_327ee013f846f7c56c237bf451cdb9ad
#
_entry.id   327ee013f846f7c56c237bf451cdb9ad
#
_cell.length_a   1.000
_cell.length_b   1.000
_cell.length_c   1.000
_cell.angle_alpha   90.00
_cell.angle_beta   90.00
_cell.angle_gamma   90.00
#
_symmetry.space_group_name_H-M   'P 1'
#
loop_
_entity.id
_entity.type
_entity.pdbx_description
1 polymer ?
#
loop_
_entity_poly.entity_id
_entity_poly.type
_entity_poly.pdbx_seq_one_letter_code
_entity_poly.pdbx_strand_id
1 'polypeptide(L)'
;MNLKDQKKCNDEYQKLFNEISETYIEEAKPLISDEKINSALENEKNYIEKAKNAGISPMSIVNSNTAKYCKDMLRRDQPLHFIYYILSLFTQISYLMLICVAIKCTILYFTGHNNAFSSNTHLSYIPYLITLYFVSGDIIHHVQRKSIINRTKSHKTILRTISAILAAGGCMIIYIITGTKGIFTTSLPVVFLITVAMLFLSGIHNVIYSSQFVSFFTIGFITITRKPADEVKNVISDYISKSSQKSDDMKARLKTDRIYCFIGAFITVILDIVCIKQLINKITMPLVIFCVASLIITLLLVTAFISCRECIRYISNL
;
A
#
# COMPACT_ATOMS: atom_id res chain seq x y z
N MET A 1 9.58 17.62 -46.64
CA MET A 1 9.49 16.39 -45.81
C MET A 1 8.32 15.56 -46.27
N ASN A 2 8.55 14.30 -46.66
CA ASN A 2 7.55 13.47 -47.31
C ASN A 2 6.54 12.99 -46.22
N LEU A 3 5.24 12.84 -46.59
CA LEU A 3 4.20 12.38 -45.64
C LEU A 3 4.55 11.05 -44.96
N LYS A 4 5.31 10.17 -45.60
CA LYS A 4 5.85 8.93 -45.03
C LYS A 4 6.88 9.18 -43.95
N ASP A 5 7.73 10.20 -44.11
CA ASP A 5 8.78 10.54 -43.13
C ASP A 5 8.19 11.21 -41.88
N GLN A 6 7.13 12.03 -42.05
CA GLN A 6 6.39 12.61 -40.94
C GLN A 6 5.65 11.54 -40.13
N LYS A 7 5.05 10.55 -40.78
CA LYS A 7 4.35 9.45 -40.09
C LYS A 7 5.35 8.59 -39.29
N LYS A 8 6.49 8.23 -39.89
CA LYS A 8 7.55 7.47 -39.22
C LYS A 8 8.13 8.22 -38.02
N CYS A 9 8.35 9.51 -38.17
CA CYS A 9 8.85 10.37 -37.09
C CYS A 9 7.84 10.41 -35.91
N ASN A 10 6.53 10.56 -36.19
CA ASN A 10 5.49 10.53 -35.18
C ASN A 10 5.46 9.20 -34.41
N ASP A 11 5.60 8.08 -35.12
CA ASP A 11 5.61 6.74 -34.52
C ASP A 11 6.82 6.54 -33.57
N GLU A 12 7.98 7.13 -33.90
CA GLU A 12 9.19 7.04 -33.05
C GLU A 12 9.02 7.80 -31.70
N TYR A 13 8.43 9.01 -31.70
CA TYR A 13 8.17 9.75 -30.45
C TYR A 13 7.08 9.08 -29.61
N GLN A 14 6.05 8.54 -30.26
CA GLN A 14 5.00 7.78 -29.55
C GLN A 14 5.59 6.51 -28.89
N LYS A 15 6.46 5.81 -29.61
CA LYS A 15 7.17 4.64 -29.08
C LYS A 15 8.05 5.02 -27.89
N LEU A 16 8.80 6.12 -28.00
CA LEU A 16 9.62 6.64 -26.89
C LEU A 16 8.75 6.98 -25.67
N PHE A 17 7.63 7.69 -25.86
CA PHE A 17 6.73 8.03 -24.77
C PHE A 17 6.16 6.78 -24.07
N ASN A 18 5.78 5.76 -24.86
CA ASN A 18 5.28 4.50 -24.28
C ASN A 18 6.37 3.81 -23.45
N GLU A 19 7.61 3.76 -23.95
CA GLU A 19 8.75 3.18 -23.23
C GLU A 19 9.06 3.96 -21.94
N ILE A 20 9.08 5.28 -21.99
CA ILE A 20 9.24 6.13 -20.79
C ILE A 20 8.11 5.88 -19.81
N SER A 21 6.86 5.85 -20.28
CA SER A 21 5.68 5.64 -19.42
C SER A 21 5.73 4.30 -18.69
N GLU A 22 6.00 3.21 -19.40
CA GLU A 22 6.13 1.87 -18.80
C GLU A 22 7.26 1.83 -17.78
N THR A 23 8.43 2.33 -18.16
CA THR A 23 9.63 2.35 -17.28
C THR A 23 9.41 3.23 -16.06
N TYR A 24 8.84 4.44 -16.25
CA TYR A 24 8.58 5.37 -15.15
C TYR A 24 7.53 4.81 -14.18
N ILE A 25 6.43 4.24 -14.67
CA ILE A 25 5.41 3.60 -13.82
C ILE A 25 6.04 2.49 -13.00
N GLU A 26 6.89 1.67 -13.60
CA GLU A 26 7.59 0.60 -12.88
C GLU A 26 8.52 1.12 -11.79
N GLU A 27 9.29 2.17 -12.05
CA GLU A 27 10.23 2.77 -11.09
C GLU A 27 9.51 3.57 -9.99
N ALA A 28 8.45 4.30 -10.34
CA ALA A 28 7.79 5.25 -9.46
C ALA A 28 6.70 4.62 -8.58
N LYS A 29 5.97 3.61 -9.06
CA LYS A 29 4.80 3.04 -8.40
C LYS A 29 4.99 2.61 -6.95
N PRO A 30 6.12 2.01 -6.53
CA PRO A 30 6.35 1.71 -5.12
C PRO A 30 6.75 2.92 -4.28
N LEU A 31 7.09 4.05 -4.90
CA LEU A 31 7.72 5.19 -4.25
C LEU A 31 6.82 6.42 -4.14
N ILE A 32 5.82 6.53 -5.00
CA ILE A 32 4.91 7.68 -5.05
C ILE A 32 3.49 7.25 -5.42
N SER A 33 2.51 8.14 -5.18
CA SER A 33 1.10 7.88 -5.51
C SER A 33 0.84 7.88 -7.01
N ASP A 34 -0.19 7.15 -7.44
CA ASP A 34 -0.61 7.07 -8.85
C ASP A 34 -0.94 8.46 -9.43
N GLU A 35 -1.52 9.37 -8.64
CA GLU A 35 -1.81 10.75 -9.05
C GLU A 35 -0.55 11.52 -9.47
N LYS A 36 0.52 11.39 -8.69
CA LYS A 36 1.81 12.02 -9.00
C LYS A 36 2.48 11.39 -10.20
N ILE A 37 2.32 10.08 -10.41
CA ILE A 37 2.78 9.39 -11.61
C ILE A 37 2.09 9.97 -12.84
N ASN A 38 0.76 10.10 -12.81
CA ASN A 38 -0.01 10.64 -13.94
C ASN A 38 0.38 12.09 -14.26
N SER A 39 0.50 12.94 -13.24
CA SER A 39 0.93 14.33 -13.42
C SER A 39 2.34 14.43 -14.04
N ALA A 40 3.28 13.59 -13.60
CA ALA A 40 4.62 13.55 -14.15
C ALA A 40 4.63 13.08 -15.61
N LEU A 41 3.84 12.06 -15.96
CA LEU A 41 3.72 11.56 -17.32
C LEU A 41 3.03 12.56 -18.27
N GLU A 42 2.05 13.32 -17.78
CA GLU A 42 1.44 14.39 -18.56
C GLU A 42 2.43 15.51 -18.87
N ASN A 43 3.21 15.94 -17.87
CA ASN A 43 4.27 16.91 -18.06
C ASN A 43 5.32 16.41 -19.06
N GLU A 44 5.68 15.13 -18.97
CA GLU A 44 6.66 14.51 -19.87
C GLU A 44 6.13 14.41 -21.30
N LYS A 45 4.86 14.07 -21.49
CA LYS A 45 4.21 14.09 -22.80
C LYS A 45 4.30 15.46 -23.46
N ASN A 46 3.99 16.51 -22.70
CA ASN A 46 4.08 17.89 -23.17
C ASN A 46 5.52 18.28 -23.50
N TYR A 47 6.51 17.78 -22.74
CA TYR A 47 7.93 18.01 -23.04
C TYR A 47 8.35 17.33 -24.33
N ILE A 48 7.97 16.06 -24.55
CA ILE A 48 8.28 15.31 -25.79
C ILE A 48 7.64 15.98 -27.00
N GLU A 49 6.41 16.48 -26.91
CA GLU A 49 5.75 17.23 -27.99
C GLU A 49 6.50 18.52 -28.34
N LYS A 50 6.99 19.27 -27.35
CA LYS A 50 7.82 20.45 -27.56
C LYS A 50 9.16 20.09 -28.21
N ALA A 51 9.83 19.04 -27.73
CA ALA A 51 11.08 18.53 -28.29
C ALA A 51 10.92 18.09 -29.75
N LYS A 52 9.82 17.41 -30.08
CA LYS A 52 9.45 17.02 -31.45
C LYS A 52 9.30 18.25 -32.35
N ASN A 53 8.59 19.28 -31.89
CA ASN A 53 8.39 20.52 -32.66
C ASN A 53 9.69 21.29 -32.86
N ALA A 54 10.65 21.15 -31.92
CA ALA A 54 11.99 21.69 -32.02
C ALA A 54 12.96 20.83 -32.87
N GLY A 55 12.53 19.68 -33.39
CA GLY A 55 13.36 18.77 -34.19
C GLY A 55 14.44 18.02 -33.41
N ILE A 56 14.29 17.89 -32.06
CA ILE A 56 15.22 17.16 -31.21
C ILE A 56 14.95 15.66 -31.38
N SER A 57 15.96 14.88 -31.71
CA SER A 57 15.74 13.42 -31.94
C SER A 57 15.29 12.67 -30.67
N PRO A 58 14.46 11.61 -30.79
CA PRO A 58 14.00 10.82 -29.62
C PRO A 58 15.14 10.30 -28.76
N MET A 59 16.22 9.81 -29.35
CA MET A 59 17.41 9.31 -28.65
C MET A 59 18.14 10.38 -27.85
N SER A 60 18.11 11.63 -28.31
CA SER A 60 18.74 12.76 -27.61
C SER A 60 17.97 13.15 -26.35
N ILE A 61 16.63 12.95 -26.33
CA ILE A 61 15.79 13.27 -25.17
C ILE A 61 16.20 12.41 -23.97
N VAL A 62 16.42 11.12 -24.17
CA VAL A 62 16.74 10.15 -23.09
C VAL A 62 18.24 9.86 -22.94
N ASN A 63 19.10 10.58 -23.66
CA ASN A 63 20.55 10.31 -23.71
C ASN A 63 20.86 8.82 -23.92
N SER A 64 20.12 8.16 -24.80
CA SER A 64 20.20 6.73 -25.13
C SER A 64 20.00 5.78 -23.94
N ASN A 65 19.42 6.25 -22.83
CA ASN A 65 19.18 5.40 -21.64
C ASN A 65 17.89 5.79 -20.91
N THR A 66 16.77 5.22 -21.35
CA THR A 66 15.43 5.47 -20.81
C THR A 66 15.34 5.21 -19.31
N ALA A 67 15.95 4.14 -18.79
CA ALA A 67 15.89 3.82 -17.37
C ALA A 67 16.60 4.86 -16.49
N LYS A 68 17.76 5.36 -16.94
CA LYS A 68 18.46 6.45 -16.23
C LYS A 68 17.64 7.73 -16.28
N TYR A 69 17.10 8.04 -17.43
CA TYR A 69 16.25 9.21 -17.64
C TYR A 69 15.04 9.20 -16.68
N CYS A 70 14.28 8.12 -16.64
CA CYS A 70 13.12 7.97 -15.74
C CYS A 70 13.50 8.12 -14.26
N LYS A 71 14.68 7.61 -13.87
CA LYS A 71 15.17 7.75 -12.50
C LYS A 71 15.55 9.19 -12.15
N ASP A 72 16.17 9.90 -13.07
CA ASP A 72 16.54 11.31 -12.89
C ASP A 72 15.27 12.19 -12.89
N MET A 73 14.28 11.88 -13.72
CA MET A 73 12.94 12.47 -13.72
C MET A 73 12.24 12.27 -12.36
N LEU A 74 12.23 11.04 -11.81
CA LEU A 74 11.65 10.77 -10.51
C LEU A 74 12.34 11.57 -9.38
N ARG A 75 13.66 11.66 -9.40
CA ARG A 75 14.43 12.42 -8.40
C ARG A 75 14.18 13.92 -8.49
N ARG A 76 14.06 14.45 -9.70
CA ARG A 76 13.79 15.88 -9.94
C ARG A 76 12.39 16.24 -9.47
N ASP A 77 11.39 15.46 -9.87
CA ASP A 77 9.99 15.81 -9.68
C ASP A 77 9.48 15.42 -8.28
N GLN A 78 10.09 14.40 -7.67
CA GLN A 78 9.69 13.86 -6.37
C GLN A 78 10.92 13.61 -5.47
N PRO A 79 11.59 14.65 -4.97
CA PRO A 79 12.81 14.49 -4.16
C PRO A 79 12.57 13.70 -2.86
N LEU A 80 11.35 13.75 -2.31
CA LEU A 80 10.98 13.06 -1.07
C LEU A 80 10.30 11.70 -1.29
N HIS A 81 10.43 11.10 -2.48
CA HIS A 81 9.84 9.81 -2.81
C HIS A 81 10.23 8.68 -1.82
N PHE A 82 11.42 8.76 -1.21
CA PHE A 82 11.87 7.81 -0.22
C PHE A 82 11.03 7.84 1.08
N ILE A 83 10.57 9.01 1.51
CA ILE A 83 9.69 9.14 2.68
C ILE A 83 8.35 8.46 2.43
N TYR A 84 7.79 8.65 1.24
CA TYR A 84 6.55 7.97 0.85
C TYR A 84 6.70 6.44 0.91
N TYR A 85 7.83 5.91 0.42
CA TYR A 85 8.12 4.49 0.48
C TYR A 85 8.21 3.96 1.93
N ILE A 86 8.91 4.67 2.83
CA ILE A 86 8.99 4.31 4.24
C ILE A 86 7.60 4.29 4.88
N LEU A 87 6.77 5.29 4.62
CA LEU A 87 5.42 5.36 5.17
C LEU A 87 4.50 4.26 4.60
N SER A 88 4.70 3.88 3.35
CA SER A 88 4.03 2.70 2.76
C SER A 88 4.42 1.40 3.47
N LEU A 89 5.71 1.21 3.79
CA LEU A 89 6.17 0.08 4.60
C LEU A 89 5.57 0.11 6.01
N PHE A 90 5.47 1.28 6.63
CA PHE A 90 4.81 1.42 7.94
C PHE A 90 3.36 0.98 7.90
N THR A 91 2.63 1.31 6.83
CA THR A 91 1.24 0.84 6.66
C THR A 91 1.18 -0.68 6.61
N GLN A 92 2.04 -1.33 5.83
CA GLN A 92 2.07 -2.79 5.70
C GLN A 92 2.44 -3.46 7.03
N ILE A 93 3.50 -3.00 7.69
CA ILE A 93 3.94 -3.51 8.98
C ILE A 93 2.81 -3.39 10.00
N SER A 94 2.21 -2.22 10.09
CA SER A 94 1.16 -1.93 11.07
C SER A 94 -0.08 -2.79 10.83
N TYR A 95 -0.49 -2.98 9.58
CA TYR A 95 -1.64 -3.83 9.24
C TYR A 95 -1.42 -5.29 9.66
N LEU A 96 -0.25 -5.86 9.33
CA LEU A 96 0.11 -7.22 9.71
C LEU A 96 0.19 -7.39 11.23
N MET A 97 0.83 -6.45 11.91
CA MET A 97 0.94 -6.50 13.37
C MET A 97 -0.42 -6.36 14.05
N LEU A 98 -1.31 -5.52 13.51
CA LEU A 98 -2.66 -5.37 14.05
C LEU A 98 -3.46 -6.67 13.95
N ILE A 99 -3.37 -7.36 12.81
CA ILE A 99 -4.00 -8.69 12.64
C ILE A 99 -3.46 -9.67 13.68
N CYS A 100 -2.14 -9.70 13.88
CA CYS A 100 -1.50 -10.59 14.86
C CYS A 100 -1.93 -10.28 16.29
N VAL A 101 -2.04 -8.99 16.65
CA VAL A 101 -2.55 -8.55 17.96
C VAL A 101 -3.99 -8.98 18.14
N ALA A 102 -4.85 -8.80 17.13
CA ALA A 102 -6.25 -9.19 17.16
C ALA A 102 -6.42 -10.71 17.36
N ILE A 103 -5.67 -11.50 16.59
CA ILE A 103 -5.68 -12.98 16.74
C ILE A 103 -5.25 -13.39 18.15
N LYS A 104 -4.18 -12.80 18.68
CA LYS A 104 -3.68 -13.10 20.03
C LYS A 104 -4.71 -12.76 21.09
N CYS A 105 -5.34 -11.59 21.02
CA CYS A 105 -6.41 -11.18 21.94
C CYS A 105 -7.60 -12.14 21.88
N THR A 106 -8.00 -12.54 20.69
CA THR A 106 -9.10 -13.48 20.47
C THR A 106 -8.81 -14.86 21.10
N ILE A 107 -7.60 -15.39 20.85
CA ILE A 107 -7.17 -16.67 21.46
C ILE A 107 -7.20 -16.58 23.00
N LEU A 108 -6.60 -15.52 23.58
CA LEU A 108 -6.57 -15.35 25.03
C LEU A 108 -7.96 -15.26 25.65
N TYR A 109 -8.89 -14.59 24.94
CA TYR A 109 -10.27 -14.50 25.39
C TYR A 109 -10.94 -15.88 25.42
N PHE A 110 -10.84 -16.67 24.36
CA PHE A 110 -11.45 -18.01 24.29
C PHE A 110 -10.78 -19.03 25.23
N THR A 111 -9.52 -18.80 25.63
CA THR A 111 -8.83 -19.65 26.61
C THR A 111 -9.07 -19.21 28.07
N GLY A 112 -10.00 -18.28 28.31
CA GLY A 112 -10.42 -17.89 29.67
C GLY A 112 -9.48 -16.88 30.36
N HIS A 113 -8.55 -16.28 29.63
CA HIS A 113 -7.66 -15.24 30.20
C HIS A 113 -8.36 -13.89 30.22
N ASN A 114 -8.93 -13.54 31.38
CA ASN A 114 -9.69 -12.29 31.57
C ASN A 114 -8.90 -10.98 31.41
N ASN A 115 -7.57 -11.04 31.30
CA ASN A 115 -6.68 -9.88 31.19
C ASN A 115 -5.80 -9.94 29.91
N ALA A 116 -6.40 -10.11 28.73
CA ALA A 116 -5.66 -10.17 27.46
C ALA A 116 -4.78 -8.93 27.21
N PHE A 117 -5.16 -7.75 27.76
CA PHE A 117 -4.46 -6.48 27.65
C PHE A 117 -3.62 -6.12 28.89
N SER A 118 -3.13 -7.11 29.60
CA SER A 118 -2.20 -6.91 30.70
C SER A 118 -0.78 -6.58 30.17
N SER A 119 -0.03 -5.79 30.93
CA SER A 119 1.40 -5.54 30.65
C SER A 119 2.23 -6.83 30.65
N ASN A 120 1.74 -7.88 31.31
CA ASN A 120 2.37 -9.20 31.37
C ASN A 120 2.05 -10.09 30.15
N THR A 121 1.16 -9.65 29.25
CA THR A 121 0.84 -10.37 28.03
C THR A 121 1.81 -9.97 26.93
N HIS A 122 2.55 -10.94 26.41
CA HIS A 122 3.56 -10.72 25.40
C HIS A 122 3.14 -11.31 24.05
N LEU A 123 3.51 -10.61 22.98
CA LEU A 123 3.41 -11.13 21.64
C LEU A 123 4.61 -12.06 21.37
N SER A 124 4.36 -13.26 20.82
CA SER A 124 5.42 -14.19 20.45
C SER A 124 6.25 -13.66 19.28
N TYR A 125 7.36 -14.32 18.97
CA TYR A 125 8.22 -13.95 17.83
C TYR A 125 7.60 -14.23 16.45
N ILE A 126 6.58 -15.11 16.36
CA ILE A 126 5.94 -15.49 15.08
C ILE A 126 5.39 -14.30 14.29
N PRO A 127 4.62 -13.35 14.87
CA PRO A 127 4.18 -12.15 14.19
C PRO A 127 5.31 -11.32 13.59
N TYR A 128 6.43 -11.20 14.30
CA TYR A 128 7.59 -10.48 13.80
C TYR A 128 8.24 -11.17 12.60
N LEU A 129 8.33 -12.50 12.62
CA LEU A 129 8.83 -13.29 11.48
C LEU A 129 7.92 -13.15 10.26
N ILE A 130 6.60 -13.21 10.44
CA ILE A 130 5.62 -13.02 9.38
C ILE A 130 5.76 -11.62 8.78
N THR A 131 5.81 -10.59 9.63
CA THR A 131 5.98 -9.20 9.18
C THR A 131 7.29 -9.01 8.43
N LEU A 132 8.39 -9.55 8.96
CA LEU A 132 9.70 -9.49 8.34
C LEU A 132 9.72 -10.21 6.97
N TYR A 133 9.02 -11.34 6.86
CA TYR A 133 8.85 -12.06 5.59
C TYR A 133 8.26 -11.16 4.50
N PHE A 134 7.13 -10.52 4.77
CA PHE A 134 6.45 -9.68 3.78
C PHE A 134 7.26 -8.42 3.45
N VAL A 135 7.77 -7.73 4.47
CA VAL A 135 8.54 -6.47 4.29
C VAL A 135 9.87 -6.71 3.58
N SER A 136 10.61 -7.76 3.94
CA SER A 136 11.86 -8.09 3.27
C SER A 136 11.64 -8.45 1.80
N GLY A 137 10.56 -9.16 1.49
CA GLY A 137 10.17 -9.46 0.12
C GLY A 137 9.95 -8.20 -0.72
N ASP A 138 9.32 -7.19 -0.18
CA ASP A 138 9.07 -5.93 -0.88
C ASP A 138 10.34 -5.07 -1.00
N ILE A 139 11.16 -5.00 0.05
CA ILE A 139 12.45 -4.29 0.00
C ILE A 139 13.36 -4.92 -1.06
N ILE A 140 13.49 -6.24 -1.06
CA ILE A 140 14.34 -6.94 -2.04
C ILE A 140 13.80 -6.79 -3.45
N HIS A 141 12.49 -6.89 -3.63
CA HIS A 141 11.87 -6.61 -4.92
C HIS A 141 12.18 -5.18 -5.39
N HIS A 142 12.17 -4.21 -4.50
CA HIS A 142 12.50 -2.84 -4.83
C HIS A 142 13.99 -2.66 -5.18
N VAL A 143 14.90 -3.25 -4.41
CA VAL A 143 16.36 -3.14 -4.63
C VAL A 143 16.81 -3.89 -5.89
N GLN A 144 16.21 -5.06 -6.17
CA GLN A 144 16.62 -5.92 -7.29
C GLN A 144 15.90 -5.62 -8.61
N ARG A 145 15.00 -4.65 -8.64
CA ARG A 145 14.18 -4.33 -9.81
C ARG A 145 14.99 -4.12 -11.09
N LYS A 146 16.19 -3.55 -10.98
CA LYS A 146 17.10 -3.34 -12.10
C LYS A 146 17.58 -4.62 -12.79
N SER A 147 17.67 -5.74 -12.06
CA SER A 147 18.13 -7.02 -12.61
C SER A 147 16.98 -7.94 -13.03
N ILE A 148 15.74 -7.58 -12.72
CA ILE A 148 14.57 -8.47 -12.80
C ILE A 148 13.62 -8.11 -13.94
N ILE A 149 13.81 -7.00 -14.65
CA ILE A 149 12.93 -6.56 -15.75
C ILE A 149 12.68 -7.67 -16.77
N ASN A 150 13.61 -8.60 -16.95
CA ASN A 150 13.51 -9.74 -17.86
C ASN A 150 13.24 -11.09 -17.18
N ARG A 151 12.87 -11.13 -15.89
CA ARG A 151 12.70 -12.40 -15.17
C ARG A 151 11.22 -12.76 -14.95
N THR A 152 10.92 -14.07 -15.14
CA THR A 152 9.60 -14.65 -14.99
C THR A 152 9.02 -14.50 -13.56
N LYS A 153 7.69 -14.55 -13.44
CA LYS A 153 6.95 -14.47 -12.16
C LYS A 153 7.47 -15.46 -11.10
N SER A 154 7.95 -16.63 -11.55
CA SER A 154 8.56 -17.69 -10.73
C SER A 154 9.84 -17.22 -10.03
N HIS A 155 10.72 -16.49 -10.72
CA HIS A 155 11.97 -15.98 -10.12
C HIS A 155 11.72 -14.97 -9.00
N LYS A 156 10.69 -14.14 -9.14
CA LYS A 156 10.28 -13.17 -8.10
C LYS A 156 9.84 -13.88 -6.82
N THR A 157 9.08 -14.95 -6.96
CA THR A 157 8.62 -15.77 -5.83
C THR A 157 9.79 -16.50 -5.14
N ILE A 158 10.70 -17.09 -5.91
CA ILE A 158 11.89 -17.76 -5.36
C ILE A 158 12.76 -16.78 -4.57
N LEU A 159 13.02 -15.58 -5.11
CA LEU A 159 13.81 -14.56 -4.41
C LEU A 159 13.13 -14.08 -3.11
N ARG A 160 11.81 -13.89 -3.12
CA ARG A 160 11.04 -13.59 -1.91
C ARG A 160 11.18 -14.70 -0.88
N THR A 161 11.07 -15.95 -1.29
CA THR A 161 11.18 -17.10 -0.40
C THR A 161 12.60 -17.24 0.19
N ILE A 162 13.65 -17.07 -0.63
CA ILE A 162 15.04 -17.10 -0.16
C ILE A 162 15.31 -15.98 0.85
N SER A 163 14.87 -14.75 0.56
CA SER A 163 15.08 -13.64 1.48
C SER A 163 14.31 -13.80 2.79
N ALA A 164 13.12 -14.40 2.74
CA ALA A 164 12.35 -14.72 3.93
C ALA A 164 13.02 -15.78 4.79
N ILE A 165 13.57 -16.83 4.16
CA ILE A 165 14.34 -17.88 4.85
C ILE A 165 15.59 -17.26 5.51
N LEU A 166 16.31 -16.38 4.82
CA LEU A 166 17.49 -15.70 5.37
C LEU A 166 17.12 -14.76 6.53
N ALA A 167 16.02 -14.01 6.38
CA ALA A 167 15.52 -13.14 7.45
C ALA A 167 15.03 -13.94 8.67
N ALA A 168 14.29 -15.03 8.44
CA ALA A 168 13.85 -15.93 9.50
C ALA A 168 15.03 -16.62 10.19
N GLY A 169 16.01 -17.09 9.42
CA GLY A 169 17.24 -17.66 9.93
C GLY A 169 18.04 -16.67 10.78
N GLY A 170 18.19 -15.44 10.31
CA GLY A 170 18.83 -14.36 11.06
C GLY A 170 18.11 -14.06 12.37
N CYS A 171 16.79 -13.98 12.37
CA CYS A 171 15.99 -13.81 13.60
C CYS A 171 16.13 -15.01 14.55
N MET A 172 16.16 -16.25 14.04
CA MET A 172 16.39 -17.43 14.86
C MET A 172 17.78 -17.42 15.50
N ILE A 173 18.81 -17.06 14.75
CA ILE A 173 20.19 -16.94 15.27
C ILE A 173 20.24 -15.89 16.39
N ILE A 174 19.66 -14.71 16.18
CA ILE A 174 19.59 -13.67 17.20
C ILE A 174 18.81 -14.17 18.44
N TYR A 175 17.71 -14.89 18.23
CA TYR A 175 16.92 -15.49 19.33
C TYR A 175 17.74 -16.51 20.13
N ILE A 176 18.52 -17.35 19.47
CA ILE A 176 19.39 -18.35 20.13
C ILE A 176 20.50 -17.65 20.92
N ILE A 177 21.13 -16.59 20.36
CA ILE A 177 22.22 -15.86 20.98
C ILE A 177 21.75 -15.04 22.20
N THR A 178 20.58 -14.40 22.10
CA THR A 178 20.09 -13.48 23.14
C THR A 178 19.23 -14.16 24.20
N GLY A 179 18.88 -15.44 24.02
CA GLY A 179 18.01 -16.18 24.92
C GLY A 179 16.54 -15.82 24.82
N THR A 180 15.69 -16.61 25.47
CA THR A 180 14.24 -16.57 25.31
C THR A 180 13.53 -15.32 25.85
N LYS A 181 14.21 -14.43 26.53
CA LYS A 181 13.58 -13.33 27.26
C LYS A 181 13.74 -11.93 26.64
N GLY A 182 14.50 -11.79 25.56
CA GLY A 182 14.92 -10.42 25.27
C GLY A 182 14.21 -9.71 24.12
N ILE A 183 14.61 -9.96 22.91
CA ILE A 183 14.39 -9.00 21.81
C ILE A 183 13.03 -9.17 21.12
N PHE A 184 12.42 -10.36 21.21
CA PHE A 184 11.21 -10.68 20.43
C PHE A 184 9.94 -10.85 21.26
N THR A 185 9.98 -10.54 22.55
CA THR A 185 8.79 -10.51 23.39
C THR A 185 8.52 -9.09 23.86
N THR A 186 7.57 -8.43 23.22
CA THR A 186 7.13 -7.08 23.63
C THR A 186 5.73 -7.17 24.21
N SER A 187 5.43 -6.39 25.24
CA SER A 187 4.08 -6.38 25.82
C SER A 187 3.05 -5.99 24.78
N LEU A 188 1.94 -6.70 24.76
CA LEU A 188 0.89 -6.54 23.76
C LEU A 188 0.35 -5.10 23.66
N PRO A 189 0.10 -4.38 24.79
CA PRO A 189 -0.30 -2.98 24.76
C PRO A 189 0.72 -2.06 24.06
N VAL A 190 2.01 -2.28 24.26
CA VAL A 190 3.07 -1.46 23.65
C VAL A 190 3.11 -1.69 22.13
N VAL A 191 3.06 -2.95 21.69
CA VAL A 191 2.99 -3.29 20.26
C VAL A 191 1.79 -2.63 19.61
N PHE A 192 0.64 -2.69 20.26
CA PHE A 192 -0.58 -2.08 19.76
C PHE A 192 -0.44 -0.56 19.62
N LEU A 193 0.05 0.13 20.66
CA LEU A 193 0.23 1.59 20.62
C LEU A 193 1.17 2.02 19.49
N ILE A 194 2.31 1.33 19.34
CA ILE A 194 3.26 1.60 18.24
C ILE A 194 2.57 1.39 16.89
N THR A 195 1.84 0.29 16.73
CA THR A 195 1.12 -0.04 15.50
C THR A 195 0.09 1.03 15.14
N VAL A 196 -0.69 1.49 16.09
CA VAL A 196 -1.68 2.55 15.90
C VAL A 196 -1.01 3.87 15.54
N ALA A 197 0.09 4.24 16.22
CA ALA A 197 0.85 5.44 15.91
C ALA A 197 1.40 5.43 14.48
N MET A 198 1.95 4.30 14.04
CA MET A 198 2.46 4.13 12.67
C MET A 198 1.33 4.25 11.64
N LEU A 199 0.17 3.64 11.89
CA LEU A 199 -1.01 3.75 11.01
C LEU A 199 -1.52 5.19 10.94
N PHE A 200 -1.56 5.88 12.06
CA PHE A 200 -1.99 7.27 12.13
C PHE A 200 -1.08 8.20 11.32
N LEU A 201 0.25 8.07 11.49
CA LEU A 201 1.22 8.84 10.71
C LEU A 201 1.09 8.57 9.21
N SER A 202 0.96 7.31 8.83
CA SER A 202 0.76 6.92 7.44
C SER A 202 -0.59 7.43 6.89
N GLY A 203 -1.64 7.39 7.69
CA GLY A 203 -2.97 7.92 7.33
C GLY A 203 -2.93 9.43 7.08
N ILE A 204 -2.33 10.21 7.97
CA ILE A 204 -2.15 11.66 7.80
C ILE A 204 -1.37 11.95 6.51
N HIS A 205 -0.27 11.25 6.28
CA HIS A 205 0.51 11.41 5.07
C HIS A 205 -0.34 11.15 3.81
N ASN A 206 -1.10 10.05 3.78
CA ASN A 206 -1.95 9.72 2.64
C ASN A 206 -3.06 10.75 2.40
N VAL A 207 -3.66 11.29 3.46
CA VAL A 207 -4.67 12.36 3.35
C VAL A 207 -4.07 13.64 2.75
N ILE A 208 -2.85 14.01 3.18
CA ILE A 208 -2.20 15.25 2.72
C ILE A 208 -1.68 15.11 1.28
N TYR A 209 -1.11 13.95 0.93
CA TYR A 209 -0.35 13.79 -0.30
C TYR A 209 -1.05 12.98 -1.40
N SER A 210 -2.25 12.45 -1.16
CA SER A 210 -3.00 11.66 -2.14
C SER A 210 -4.48 12.02 -2.14
N SER A 211 -4.88 12.85 -3.10
CA SER A 211 -6.31 13.17 -3.31
C SER A 211 -7.09 11.91 -3.71
N GLN A 212 -6.46 10.95 -4.38
CA GLN A 212 -7.04 9.66 -4.71
C GLN A 212 -7.43 8.85 -3.46
N PHE A 213 -6.60 8.87 -2.42
CA PHE A 213 -6.91 8.23 -1.14
C PHE A 213 -8.16 8.86 -0.49
N VAL A 214 -8.24 10.20 -0.50
CA VAL A 214 -9.40 10.92 0.03
C VAL A 214 -10.65 10.59 -0.77
N SER A 215 -10.59 10.65 -2.11
CA SER A 215 -11.71 10.29 -3.00
C SER A 215 -12.20 8.86 -2.73
N PHE A 216 -11.28 7.91 -2.54
CA PHE A 216 -11.62 6.51 -2.25
C PHE A 216 -12.46 6.35 -0.98
N PHE A 217 -12.04 6.94 0.14
CA PHE A 217 -12.82 6.87 1.38
C PHE A 217 -14.11 7.69 1.31
N THR A 218 -14.10 8.79 0.56
CA THR A 218 -15.31 9.61 0.33
C THR A 218 -16.39 8.79 -0.38
N ILE A 219 -16.05 7.94 -1.36
CA ILE A 219 -17.02 7.05 -2.03
C ILE A 219 -17.78 6.19 -1.01
N GLY A 220 -17.05 5.53 -0.12
CA GLY A 220 -17.67 4.69 0.91
C GLY A 220 -18.54 5.50 1.88
N PHE A 221 -18.05 6.63 2.33
CA PHE A 221 -18.78 7.50 3.26
C PHE A 221 -20.09 8.05 2.66
N ILE A 222 -20.07 8.59 1.44
CA ILE A 222 -21.28 9.12 0.78
C ILE A 222 -22.25 7.99 0.43
N THR A 223 -21.77 6.78 0.15
CA THR A 223 -22.63 5.60 -0.05
C THR A 223 -23.32 5.18 1.24
N ILE A 224 -22.60 5.15 2.37
CA ILE A 224 -23.16 4.85 3.70
C ILE A 224 -24.21 5.90 4.10
N THR A 225 -23.96 7.16 3.82
CA THR A 225 -24.86 8.29 4.15
C THR A 225 -26.02 8.46 3.16
N ARG A 226 -26.15 7.52 2.19
CA ARG A 226 -27.23 7.49 1.19
C ARG A 226 -27.36 8.78 0.38
N LYS A 227 -26.24 9.37 -0.03
CA LYS A 227 -26.20 10.51 -0.95
C LYS A 227 -26.72 10.14 -2.34
N PRO A 228 -27.14 11.12 -3.17
CA PRO A 228 -27.61 10.88 -4.53
C PRO A 228 -26.63 10.09 -5.38
N ALA A 229 -27.15 9.20 -6.22
CA ALA A 229 -26.33 8.30 -7.05
C ALA A 229 -25.36 9.05 -7.98
N ASP A 230 -25.73 10.25 -8.43
CA ASP A 230 -24.89 11.07 -9.29
C ASP A 230 -23.69 11.65 -8.56
N GLU A 231 -23.83 12.00 -7.28
CA GLU A 231 -22.71 12.45 -6.44
C GLU A 231 -21.70 11.30 -6.26
N VAL A 232 -22.17 10.08 -6.00
CA VAL A 232 -21.32 8.89 -5.89
C VAL A 232 -20.58 8.62 -7.20
N LYS A 233 -21.28 8.69 -8.34
CA LYS A 233 -20.68 8.47 -9.69
C LYS A 233 -19.59 9.49 -9.99
N ASN A 234 -19.81 10.77 -9.65
CA ASN A 234 -18.83 11.83 -9.88
C ASN A 234 -17.54 11.57 -9.10
N VAL A 235 -17.65 11.19 -7.81
CA VAL A 235 -16.45 10.87 -6.99
C VAL A 235 -15.77 9.62 -7.47
N ILE A 236 -16.49 8.59 -7.93
CA ILE A 236 -15.89 7.39 -8.52
C ILE A 236 -15.15 7.74 -9.82
N SER A 237 -15.74 8.55 -10.69
CA SER A 237 -15.10 9.01 -11.92
C SER A 237 -13.81 9.77 -11.63
N ASP A 238 -13.81 10.68 -10.64
CA ASP A 238 -12.62 11.40 -10.18
C ASP A 238 -11.54 10.43 -9.65
N TYR A 239 -11.92 9.45 -8.83
CA TYR A 239 -11.00 8.43 -8.33
C TYR A 239 -10.34 7.62 -9.46
N ILE A 240 -11.13 7.19 -10.44
CA ILE A 240 -10.65 6.39 -11.58
C ILE A 240 -9.74 7.22 -12.48
N SER A 241 -10.09 8.47 -12.78
CA SER A 241 -9.31 9.37 -13.63
C SER A 241 -7.91 9.66 -13.07
N LYS A 242 -7.74 9.60 -11.75
CA LYS A 242 -6.46 9.78 -11.05
C LYS A 242 -5.60 8.52 -11.01
N SER A 243 -6.14 7.37 -11.45
CA SER A 243 -5.38 6.11 -11.46
C SER A 243 -4.50 5.99 -12.71
N SER A 244 -3.27 5.54 -12.53
CA SER A 244 -2.35 5.18 -13.62
C SER A 244 -2.61 3.78 -14.19
N GLN A 245 -3.59 3.04 -13.64
CA GLN A 245 -3.87 1.65 -14.00
C GLN A 245 -4.90 1.57 -15.12
N LYS A 246 -4.74 0.57 -15.98
CA LYS A 246 -5.80 0.17 -16.92
C LYS A 246 -7.03 -0.33 -16.15
N SER A 247 -8.21 -0.15 -16.71
CA SER A 247 -9.49 -0.49 -16.09
C SER A 247 -9.56 -1.93 -15.57
N ASP A 248 -9.07 -2.91 -16.35
CA ASP A 248 -9.09 -4.32 -15.96
C ASP A 248 -8.14 -4.64 -14.80
N ASP A 249 -6.94 -4.06 -14.79
CA ASP A 249 -5.96 -4.23 -13.71
C ASP A 249 -6.47 -3.59 -12.41
N MET A 250 -7.08 -2.41 -12.53
CA MET A 250 -7.72 -1.72 -11.42
C MET A 250 -8.87 -2.54 -10.82
N LYS A 251 -9.73 -3.12 -11.69
CA LYS A 251 -10.83 -4.00 -11.27
C LYS A 251 -10.32 -5.25 -10.54
N ALA A 252 -9.25 -5.87 -11.04
CA ALA A 252 -8.63 -7.04 -10.40
C ALA A 252 -8.06 -6.68 -9.03
N ARG A 253 -7.37 -5.55 -8.92
CA ARG A 253 -6.84 -5.03 -7.65
C ARG A 253 -7.96 -4.76 -6.65
N LEU A 254 -9.00 -4.01 -7.05
CA LEU A 254 -10.13 -3.68 -6.17
C LEU A 254 -10.88 -4.92 -5.67
N LYS A 255 -10.97 -6.00 -6.49
CA LYS A 255 -11.53 -7.29 -6.03
C LYS A 255 -10.70 -7.90 -4.91
N THR A 256 -9.39 -7.88 -5.04
CA THR A 256 -8.45 -8.37 -4.01
C THR A 256 -8.53 -7.54 -2.74
N ASP A 257 -8.48 -6.21 -2.88
CA ASP A 257 -8.57 -5.27 -1.76
C ASP A 257 -9.90 -5.42 -1.01
N ARG A 258 -11.01 -5.66 -1.73
CA ARG A 258 -12.32 -5.93 -1.14
C ARG A 258 -12.31 -7.16 -0.24
N ILE A 259 -11.65 -8.24 -0.66
CA ILE A 259 -11.53 -9.46 0.15
C ILE A 259 -10.72 -9.17 1.42
N TYR A 260 -9.60 -8.47 1.30
CA TYR A 260 -8.78 -8.10 2.46
C TYR A 260 -9.53 -7.17 3.44
N CYS A 261 -10.27 -6.18 2.94
CA CYS A 261 -11.10 -5.32 3.77
C CYS A 261 -12.20 -6.12 4.49
N PHE A 262 -12.83 -7.09 3.81
CA PHE A 262 -13.85 -7.95 4.44
C PHE A 262 -13.26 -8.81 5.56
N ILE A 263 -12.15 -9.51 5.30
CA ILE A 263 -11.47 -10.33 6.30
C ILE A 263 -11.01 -9.46 7.48
N GLY A 264 -10.39 -8.33 7.20
CA GLY A 264 -9.95 -7.39 8.23
C GLY A 264 -11.11 -6.87 9.08
N ALA A 265 -12.21 -6.44 8.47
CA ALA A 265 -13.40 -5.97 9.17
C ALA A 265 -14.03 -7.09 10.05
N PHE A 266 -14.09 -8.32 9.53
CA PHE A 266 -14.59 -9.47 10.29
C PHE A 266 -13.74 -9.73 11.55
N ILE A 267 -12.40 -9.73 11.41
CA ILE A 267 -11.48 -9.92 12.54
C ILE A 267 -11.61 -8.78 13.56
N THR A 268 -11.70 -7.52 13.10
CA THR A 268 -11.82 -6.37 14.02
C THR A 268 -13.17 -6.31 14.70
N VAL A 269 -14.27 -6.74 14.08
CA VAL A 269 -15.58 -6.87 14.75
C VAL A 269 -15.53 -7.89 15.88
N ILE A 270 -14.89 -9.04 15.68
CA ILE A 270 -14.70 -10.03 16.76
C ILE A 270 -13.89 -9.38 17.90
N LEU A 271 -12.83 -8.65 17.56
CA LEU A 271 -12.01 -7.95 18.54
C LEU A 271 -12.81 -6.92 19.33
N ASP A 272 -13.66 -6.12 18.64
CA ASP A 272 -14.53 -5.13 19.28
C ASP A 272 -15.47 -5.76 20.30
N ILE A 273 -16.07 -6.90 19.95
CA ILE A 273 -16.96 -7.67 20.86
C ILE A 273 -16.17 -8.11 22.10
N VAL A 274 -14.97 -8.66 21.91
CA VAL A 274 -14.10 -9.10 23.02
C VAL A 274 -13.71 -7.92 23.91
N CYS A 275 -13.34 -6.78 23.31
CA CYS A 275 -12.94 -5.58 24.04
C CYS A 275 -14.08 -4.96 24.82
N ILE A 276 -15.27 -4.85 24.23
CA ILE A 276 -16.46 -4.32 24.91
C ILE A 276 -16.81 -5.20 26.12
N LYS A 277 -16.77 -6.53 25.96
CA LYS A 277 -17.04 -7.45 27.06
C LYS A 277 -16.01 -7.34 28.19
N GLN A 278 -14.73 -7.15 27.87
CA GLN A 278 -13.70 -6.90 28.87
C GLN A 278 -13.89 -5.54 29.56
N LEU A 279 -14.31 -4.51 28.82
CA LEU A 279 -14.56 -3.17 29.35
C LEU A 279 -15.72 -3.16 30.36
N ILE A 280 -16.75 -3.97 30.12
CA ILE A 280 -17.87 -4.14 31.07
C ILE A 280 -17.38 -4.76 32.39
N ASN A 281 -16.43 -5.69 32.32
CA ASN A 281 -15.91 -6.36 33.50
C ASN A 281 -14.89 -5.50 34.28
N LYS A 282 -14.05 -4.73 33.58
CA LYS A 282 -13.04 -3.89 34.20
C LYS A 282 -12.66 -2.71 33.28
N ILE A 283 -12.99 -1.51 33.70
CA ILE A 283 -12.63 -0.29 32.96
C ILE A 283 -11.17 0.07 33.29
N THR A 284 -10.33 0.07 32.25
CA THR A 284 -8.96 0.60 32.33
C THR A 284 -8.71 1.54 31.17
N MET A 285 -7.96 2.64 31.38
CA MET A 285 -7.68 3.61 30.31
C MET A 285 -7.04 2.98 29.06
N PRO A 286 -6.05 2.08 29.15
CA PRO A 286 -5.50 1.42 27.97
C PRO A 286 -6.55 0.61 27.19
N LEU A 287 -7.48 -0.04 27.89
CA LEU A 287 -8.56 -0.81 27.26
C LEU A 287 -9.57 0.10 26.55
N VAL A 288 -9.90 1.26 27.14
CA VAL A 288 -10.77 2.26 26.49
C VAL A 288 -10.14 2.76 25.19
N ILE A 289 -8.85 3.15 25.23
CA ILE A 289 -8.12 3.62 24.04
C ILE A 289 -8.10 2.52 22.98
N PHE A 290 -7.89 1.27 23.38
CA PHE A 290 -7.90 0.13 22.47
C PHE A 290 -9.27 -0.07 21.82
N CYS A 291 -10.36 -0.06 22.59
CA CYS A 291 -11.72 -0.20 22.06
C CYS A 291 -12.05 0.91 21.04
N VAL A 292 -11.72 2.16 21.38
CA VAL A 292 -11.97 3.29 20.47
C VAL A 292 -11.16 3.15 19.18
N ALA A 293 -9.87 2.81 19.27
CA ALA A 293 -9.02 2.62 18.10
C ALA A 293 -9.51 1.44 17.24
N SER A 294 -9.89 0.33 17.84
CA SER A 294 -10.43 -0.85 17.15
C SER A 294 -11.73 -0.51 16.41
N LEU A 295 -12.66 0.20 17.03
CA LEU A 295 -13.91 0.65 16.39
C LEU A 295 -13.65 1.58 15.20
N ILE A 296 -12.69 2.51 15.31
CA ILE A 296 -12.30 3.38 14.21
C ILE A 296 -11.74 2.56 13.04
N ILE A 297 -10.87 1.58 13.32
CA ILE A 297 -10.30 0.71 12.29
C ILE A 297 -11.39 -0.13 11.62
N THR A 298 -12.30 -0.69 12.39
CA THR A 298 -13.46 -1.44 11.86
C THR A 298 -14.28 -0.56 10.92
N LEU A 299 -14.58 0.68 11.31
CA LEU A 299 -15.32 1.64 10.48
C LEU A 299 -14.57 1.95 9.17
N LEU A 300 -13.26 2.19 9.24
CA LEU A 300 -12.43 2.43 8.06
C LEU A 300 -12.41 1.24 7.11
N LEU A 301 -12.29 0.01 7.62
CA LEU A 301 -12.31 -1.21 6.80
C LEU A 301 -13.66 -1.44 6.13
N VAL A 302 -14.77 -1.21 6.84
CA VAL A 302 -16.12 -1.28 6.28
C VAL A 302 -16.31 -0.23 5.19
N THR A 303 -15.87 1.01 5.44
CA THR A 303 -15.92 2.10 4.44
C THR A 303 -15.11 1.74 3.20
N ALA A 304 -13.88 1.22 3.36
CA ALA A 304 -13.03 0.77 2.27
C ALA A 304 -13.66 -0.40 1.49
N PHE A 305 -14.28 -1.37 2.17
CA PHE A 305 -15.00 -2.46 1.53
C PHE A 305 -16.13 -1.96 0.62
N ILE A 306 -16.90 -0.99 1.11
CA ILE A 306 -18.01 -0.39 0.35
C ILE A 306 -17.46 0.38 -0.85
N SER A 307 -16.38 1.16 -0.68
CA SER A 307 -15.71 1.87 -1.77
C SER A 307 -15.26 0.92 -2.87
N CYS A 308 -14.59 -0.18 -2.52
CA CYS A 308 -14.19 -1.21 -3.47
C CYS A 308 -15.39 -1.78 -4.25
N ARG A 309 -16.49 -2.07 -3.55
CA ARG A 309 -17.71 -2.61 -4.17
C ARG A 309 -18.29 -1.65 -5.20
N GLU A 310 -18.44 -0.37 -4.85
CA GLU A 310 -19.03 0.63 -5.74
C GLU A 310 -18.12 0.93 -6.94
N CYS A 311 -16.81 1.02 -6.75
CA CYS A 311 -15.86 1.17 -7.85
C CYS A 311 -15.91 -0.01 -8.81
N ILE A 312 -15.94 -1.26 -8.31
CA ILE A 312 -16.04 -2.46 -9.15
C ILE A 312 -17.34 -2.44 -9.95
N ARG A 313 -18.46 -2.07 -9.30
CA ARG A 313 -19.77 -1.98 -9.96
C ARG A 313 -19.77 -0.94 -11.08
N TYR A 314 -19.20 0.23 -10.82
CA TYR A 314 -19.09 1.31 -11.80
C TYR A 314 -18.24 0.88 -13.00
N ILE A 315 -17.03 0.35 -12.77
CA ILE A 315 -16.12 -0.14 -13.83
C ILE A 315 -16.76 -1.27 -14.66
N SER A 316 -17.65 -2.07 -14.05
CA SER A 316 -18.34 -3.16 -14.78
C SER A 316 -19.48 -2.69 -15.65
N ASN A 317 -19.94 -1.46 -15.48
CA ASN A 317 -21.04 -0.85 -16.24
C ASN A 317 -20.55 0.17 -17.28
N LEU A 318 -19.22 0.44 -17.34
CA LEU A 318 -18.56 1.16 -18.42
C LEU A 318 -18.28 0.24 -19.59
#